data_2a58e07b49ca0375ce3ae0b969bbe4e0
#
_entry.id   2a58e07b49ca0375ce3ae0b969bbe4e0
#
_cell.length_a   1.000
_cell.length_b   1.000
_cell.length_c   1.000
_cell.angle_alpha   90.00
_cell.angle_beta   90.00
_cell.angle_gamma   90.00
#
_symmetry.space_group_name_H-M   'P 1'
#
loop_
_entity.id
_entity.type
_entity.pdbx_description
1 polymer ?
#
loop_
_entity_poly.entity_id
_entity_poly.type
_entity_poly.pdbx_seq_one_letter_code
_entity_poly.pdbx_strand_id
1 'polypeptide(L)'
;MAIVVSRSESGLSATTSFQSLDNLAGASVSSSFTVPTNVSSIKSLSIALACDGAGEEFCGLVKISGNAMRDGDAVFATGGQMTMGTSTGSNMNFVQYDTDLAVQPGNSCEFSIATTTNAAIDVVVTAQFA
;
A
#
# COMPACT_ATOMS: atom_id res chain seq x y z
N MET A 1 10.65 -6.18 -19.28
CA MET A 1 10.22 -4.78 -19.13
C MET A 1 9.63 -4.61 -17.74
N ALA A 2 10.01 -3.58 -17.01
CA ALA A 2 9.44 -3.28 -15.72
C ALA A 2 8.30 -2.27 -15.89
N ILE A 3 7.17 -2.52 -15.24
CA ILE A 3 6.00 -1.66 -15.24
C ILE A 3 5.65 -1.35 -13.79
N VAL A 4 5.38 -0.08 -13.51
CA VAL A 4 5.10 0.40 -12.16
C VAL A 4 3.63 0.77 -12.06
N VAL A 5 2.97 0.31 -10.99
CA VAL A 5 1.61 0.71 -10.64
C VAL A 5 1.63 1.29 -9.23
N SER A 6 1.00 2.45 -9.06
CA SER A 6 0.97 3.16 -7.80
C SER A 6 -0.46 3.53 -7.43
N ARG A 7 -0.75 3.49 -6.13
CA ARG A 7 -1.99 4.00 -5.55
C ARG A 7 -1.65 4.74 -4.27
N SER A 8 -2.42 5.76 -3.97
CA SER A 8 -2.18 6.61 -2.81
C SER A 8 -3.48 7.01 -2.12
N GLU A 9 -3.37 7.49 -0.90
CA GLU A 9 -4.44 8.16 -0.17
C GLU A 9 -3.83 9.32 0.61
N SER A 10 -4.61 10.38 0.77
CA SER A 10 -4.24 11.53 1.58
C SER A 10 -5.34 11.80 2.59
N GLY A 11 -4.98 11.89 3.87
CA GLY A 11 -5.95 12.15 4.93
C GLY A 11 -6.93 11.00 5.17
N LEU A 12 -6.51 9.76 4.89
CA LEU A 12 -7.35 8.58 5.12
C LEU A 12 -7.50 8.34 6.62
N SER A 13 -8.74 8.18 7.08
CA SER A 13 -9.00 7.78 8.47
C SER A 13 -8.60 6.31 8.64
N ALA A 14 -7.50 6.09 9.36
CA ALA A 14 -6.93 4.76 9.52
C ALA A 14 -7.81 3.89 10.43
N THR A 15 -8.02 2.66 10.04
CA THR A 15 -8.78 1.67 10.80
C THR A 15 -8.09 0.32 10.78
N THR A 16 -8.52 -0.58 11.67
CA THR A 16 -8.03 -1.97 11.71
C THR A 16 -8.60 -2.84 10.59
N SER A 17 -9.59 -2.35 9.85
CA SER A 17 -10.12 -3.02 8.66
C SER A 17 -9.38 -2.54 7.43
N PHE A 18 -9.12 -3.44 6.49
CA PHE A 18 -8.47 -3.07 5.24
C PHE A 18 -9.36 -2.15 4.42
N GLN A 19 -8.78 -1.04 3.97
CA GLN A 19 -9.40 -0.04 3.10
C GLN A 19 -8.64 0.00 1.79
N SER A 20 -9.37 -0.12 0.67
CA SER A 20 -8.77 -0.10 -0.66
C SER A 20 -8.26 1.30 -1.01
N LEU A 21 -7.13 1.36 -1.68
CA LEU A 21 -6.52 2.61 -2.13
C LEU A 21 -7.08 2.98 -3.50
N ASP A 22 -7.81 4.08 -3.59
CA ASP A 22 -8.55 4.50 -4.78
C ASP A 22 -8.17 5.91 -5.25
N ASN A 23 -6.95 6.32 -4.98
CA ASN A 23 -6.45 7.63 -5.37
C ASN A 23 -5.09 7.50 -6.05
N LEU A 24 -4.76 8.47 -6.88
CA LEU A 24 -3.44 8.61 -7.47
C LEU A 24 -3.15 10.10 -7.66
N ALA A 25 -2.19 10.60 -6.90
CA ALA A 25 -1.74 11.99 -6.98
C ALA A 25 -2.89 13.02 -6.85
N GLY A 26 -3.86 12.73 -5.96
CA GLY A 26 -5.00 13.61 -5.71
C GLY A 26 -6.20 13.40 -6.62
N ALA A 27 -6.11 12.50 -7.60
CA ALA A 27 -7.23 12.15 -8.47
C ALA A 27 -7.85 10.83 -8.05
N SER A 28 -9.18 10.76 -8.03
CA SER A 28 -9.90 9.49 -7.82
C SER A 28 -9.65 8.55 -8.99
N VAL A 29 -9.24 7.33 -8.68
CA VAL A 29 -9.06 6.26 -9.66
C VAL A 29 -9.71 4.99 -9.14
N SER A 30 -9.88 4.00 -10.00
CA SER A 30 -10.37 2.70 -9.54
C SER A 30 -9.34 2.07 -8.58
N SER A 31 -9.80 1.55 -7.44
CA SER A 31 -8.94 0.82 -6.51
C SER A 31 -8.39 -0.44 -7.17
N SER A 32 -9.20 -1.10 -7.98
CA SER A 32 -8.81 -2.28 -8.75
C SER A 32 -8.16 -1.85 -10.06
N PHE A 33 -7.05 -2.48 -10.40
CA PHE A 33 -6.38 -2.29 -11.68
C PHE A 33 -6.11 -3.64 -12.33
N THR A 34 -5.96 -3.64 -13.64
CA THR A 34 -5.62 -4.84 -14.40
C THR A 34 -4.11 -5.00 -14.44
N VAL A 35 -3.64 -6.18 -14.06
CA VAL A 35 -2.20 -6.50 -14.15
C VAL A 35 -1.77 -6.42 -15.62
N PRO A 36 -0.69 -5.68 -15.91
CA PRO A 36 -0.24 -5.49 -17.29
C PRO A 36 0.07 -6.82 -17.99
N THR A 37 -0.09 -6.83 -19.30
CA THR A 37 0.37 -7.96 -20.12
C THR A 37 1.90 -8.02 -20.15
N ASN A 38 2.45 -9.17 -20.44
CA ASN A 38 3.90 -9.40 -20.53
C ASN A 38 4.65 -9.32 -19.20
N VAL A 39 3.95 -9.36 -18.07
CA VAL A 39 4.56 -9.50 -16.76
C VAL A 39 4.10 -10.80 -16.11
N SER A 40 4.91 -11.36 -15.20
CA SER A 40 4.58 -12.61 -14.53
C SER A 40 4.68 -12.51 -13.02
N SER A 41 5.23 -11.43 -12.48
CA SER A 41 5.40 -11.30 -11.04
C SER A 41 5.52 -9.85 -10.59
N ILE A 42 5.23 -9.63 -9.31
CA ILE A 42 5.59 -8.39 -8.61
C ILE A 42 7.01 -8.57 -8.08
N LYS A 43 7.92 -7.74 -8.50
CA LYS A 43 9.35 -7.82 -8.15
C LYS A 43 9.74 -6.92 -7.00
N SER A 44 9.01 -5.85 -6.76
CA SER A 44 9.24 -5.00 -5.60
C SER A 44 7.96 -4.30 -5.18
N LEU A 45 7.88 -3.99 -3.90
CA LEU A 45 6.81 -3.22 -3.30
C LEU A 45 7.42 -2.16 -2.40
N SER A 46 7.04 -0.91 -2.61
CA SER A 46 7.42 0.18 -1.72
C SER A 46 6.19 0.79 -1.07
N ILE A 47 6.31 1.12 0.21
CA ILE A 47 5.26 1.72 1.01
C ILE A 47 5.84 2.95 1.68
N ALA A 48 5.28 4.11 1.38
CA ALA A 48 5.56 5.35 2.08
C ALA A 48 4.34 5.73 2.90
N LEU A 49 4.53 5.97 4.19
CA LEU A 49 3.43 6.19 5.12
C LEU A 49 3.75 7.36 6.02
N ALA A 50 2.84 8.32 6.10
CA ALA A 50 2.90 9.41 7.05
C ALA A 50 1.63 9.40 7.91
N CYS A 51 1.77 9.72 9.19
CA CYS A 51 0.64 9.77 10.10
C CYS A 51 0.55 11.12 10.79
N ASP A 52 -0.66 11.62 10.97
CA ASP A 52 -0.94 12.95 11.46
C ASP A 52 -1.28 12.99 12.96
N GLY A 53 -1.08 11.91 13.68
CA GLY A 53 -1.32 11.85 15.12
C GLY A 53 -0.04 12.09 15.92
N ALA A 54 -0.08 12.98 16.89
CA ALA A 54 1.06 13.25 17.77
C ALA A 54 1.06 12.29 18.96
N GLY A 55 2.23 11.71 19.30
CA GLY A 55 2.40 10.84 20.46
C GLY A 55 1.76 9.46 20.35
N GLU A 56 1.24 9.10 19.18
CA GLU A 56 0.59 7.81 18.94
C GLU A 56 1.61 6.75 18.55
N GLU A 57 1.38 5.52 18.96
CA GLU A 57 2.07 4.36 18.39
C GLU A 57 1.32 3.88 17.18
N PHE A 58 2.07 3.52 16.13
CA PHE A 58 1.50 3.23 14.85
C PHE A 58 2.18 2.04 14.20
N CYS A 59 1.40 1.10 13.72
CA CYS A 59 1.88 0.10 12.78
C CYS A 59 0.73 -0.28 11.85
N GLY A 60 1.08 -0.75 10.67
CA GLY A 60 0.09 -1.08 9.67
C GLY A 60 0.50 -2.23 8.78
N LEU A 61 -0.48 -2.68 8.00
CA LEU A 61 -0.32 -3.74 7.02
C LEU A 61 -0.86 -3.25 5.68
N VAL A 62 -0.12 -3.52 4.62
CA VAL A 62 -0.59 -3.36 3.25
C VAL A 62 -0.87 -4.74 2.68
N LYS A 63 -2.04 -4.89 2.08
CA LYS A 63 -2.44 -6.13 1.44
C LYS A 63 -2.55 -5.92 -0.06
N ILE A 64 -2.00 -6.88 -0.82
CA ILE A 64 -2.21 -7.00 -2.25
C ILE A 64 -3.17 -8.17 -2.45
N SER A 65 -4.31 -7.92 -3.10
CA SER A 65 -5.36 -8.91 -3.29
C SER A 65 -5.90 -8.85 -4.71
N GLY A 66 -6.74 -9.82 -5.05
CA GLY A 66 -7.43 -9.88 -6.33
C GLY A 66 -7.15 -11.18 -7.08
N ASN A 67 -7.89 -11.37 -8.18
CA ASN A 67 -7.80 -12.60 -8.98
C ASN A 67 -6.44 -12.76 -9.65
N ALA A 68 -5.67 -11.69 -9.79
CA ALA A 68 -4.33 -11.75 -10.35
C ALA A 68 -3.33 -12.45 -9.44
N MET A 69 -3.59 -12.52 -8.14
CA MET A 69 -2.67 -13.11 -7.17
C MET A 69 -2.77 -14.64 -7.21
N ARG A 70 -1.80 -15.30 -7.87
CA ARG A 70 -1.83 -16.75 -8.09
C ARG A 70 -1.78 -17.58 -6.81
N ASP A 71 -1.03 -17.10 -5.83
CA ASP A 71 -0.83 -17.80 -4.56
C ASP A 71 -1.66 -17.20 -3.42
N GLY A 72 -2.67 -16.41 -3.74
CA GLY A 72 -3.52 -15.74 -2.79
C GLY A 72 -3.01 -14.36 -2.39
N ASP A 73 -3.68 -13.74 -1.44
CA ASP A 73 -3.35 -12.40 -0.96
C ASP A 73 -1.96 -12.37 -0.32
N ALA A 74 -1.25 -11.26 -0.53
CA ALA A 74 0.04 -11.00 0.10
C ALA A 74 -0.10 -9.82 1.06
N VAL A 75 0.49 -9.93 2.25
CA VAL A 75 0.41 -8.91 3.29
C VAL A 75 1.82 -8.50 3.71
N PHE A 76 2.05 -7.19 3.80
CA PHE A 76 3.35 -6.61 4.14
C PHE A 76 3.20 -5.60 5.26
N ALA A 77 4.11 -5.63 6.23
CA ALA A 77 4.15 -4.61 7.28
C ALA A 77 4.66 -3.27 6.73
N THR A 78 4.15 -2.17 7.27
CA THR A 78 4.57 -0.81 6.87
C THR A 78 5.86 -0.36 7.54
N GLY A 79 6.69 -1.28 8.00
CA GLY A 79 7.97 -1.01 8.66
C GLY A 79 7.93 -1.24 10.15
N GLY A 80 6.91 -1.92 10.65
CA GLY A 80 6.74 -2.20 12.07
C GLY A 80 6.09 -1.04 12.82
N GLN A 81 6.23 -1.07 14.13
CA GLN A 81 5.63 -0.09 15.01
C GLN A 81 6.42 1.23 14.97
N MET A 82 5.70 2.33 14.84
CA MET A 82 6.26 3.68 14.92
C MET A 82 5.66 4.40 16.12
N THR A 83 6.49 5.15 16.82
CA THR A 83 6.02 6.13 17.80
C THR A 83 6.04 7.50 17.14
N MET A 84 4.88 8.12 17.01
CA MET A 84 4.78 9.43 16.39
C MET A 84 5.30 10.51 17.31
N GLY A 85 5.93 11.52 16.73
CA GLY A 85 6.47 12.65 17.46
C GLY A 85 5.40 13.52 18.11
N THR A 86 5.82 14.63 18.68
CA THR A 86 4.93 15.56 19.36
C THR A 86 4.27 16.56 18.41
N SER A 87 4.70 16.60 17.15
CA SER A 87 4.14 17.47 16.14
C SER A 87 3.32 16.67 15.14
N THR A 88 2.12 17.14 14.81
CA THR A 88 1.28 16.52 13.79
C THR A 88 1.95 16.58 12.42
N GLY A 89 1.72 15.56 11.59
CA GLY A 89 2.23 15.49 10.21
C GLY A 89 3.73 15.31 10.09
N SER A 90 4.46 15.10 11.18
CA SER A 90 5.92 15.03 11.16
C SER A 90 6.49 13.62 11.10
N ASN A 91 5.65 12.59 11.17
CA ASN A 91 6.11 11.22 11.28
C ASN A 91 5.89 10.49 9.96
N MET A 92 6.97 10.03 9.37
CA MET A 92 6.97 9.32 8.10
C MET A 92 7.81 8.06 8.20
N ASN A 93 7.36 7.01 7.53
CA ASN A 93 8.11 5.78 7.39
C ASN A 93 8.10 5.35 5.93
N PHE A 94 9.20 4.74 5.50
CA PHE A 94 9.34 4.19 4.17
C PHE A 94 9.94 2.78 4.29
N VAL A 95 9.34 1.82 3.59
CA VAL A 95 9.85 0.46 3.51
C VAL A 95 9.77 -0.02 2.07
N GLN A 96 10.76 -0.80 1.69
CA GLN A 96 10.80 -1.44 0.37
C GLN A 96 11.07 -2.93 0.55
N TYR A 97 10.28 -3.74 -0.14
CA TYR A 97 10.44 -5.19 -0.16
C TYR A 97 10.83 -5.64 -1.56
N ASP A 98 11.83 -6.49 -1.64
CA ASP A 98 12.10 -7.28 -2.83
C ASP A 98 11.22 -8.52 -2.78
N THR A 99 10.50 -8.79 -3.84
CA THR A 99 9.50 -9.86 -3.88
C THR A 99 9.64 -10.68 -5.16
N ASP A 100 8.90 -11.76 -5.21
CA ASP A 100 8.72 -12.56 -6.43
C ASP A 100 7.31 -13.17 -6.39
N LEU A 101 6.31 -12.29 -6.29
CA LEU A 101 4.92 -12.72 -6.18
C LEU A 101 4.34 -13.01 -7.55
N ALA A 102 3.96 -14.26 -7.78
CA ALA A 102 3.40 -14.67 -9.05
C ALA A 102 2.05 -14.01 -9.30
N VAL A 103 1.88 -13.45 -10.49
CA VAL A 103 0.63 -12.80 -10.90
C VAL A 103 0.13 -13.34 -12.23
N GLN A 104 -1.17 -13.24 -12.42
CA GLN A 104 -1.86 -13.58 -13.68
C GLN A 104 -2.10 -12.30 -14.47
N PRO A 105 -1.43 -12.10 -15.61
CA PRO A 105 -1.69 -10.94 -16.46
C PRO A 105 -3.15 -10.89 -16.91
N GLY A 106 -3.69 -9.69 -17.04
CA GLY A 106 -5.05 -9.47 -17.48
C GLY A 106 -6.12 -9.60 -16.40
N ASN A 107 -5.76 -10.08 -15.21
CA ASN A 107 -6.67 -10.17 -14.08
C ASN A 107 -6.49 -8.97 -13.16
N SER A 108 -7.45 -8.78 -12.25
CA SER A 108 -7.49 -7.62 -11.37
C SER A 108 -6.65 -7.81 -10.12
N CYS A 109 -6.13 -6.69 -9.65
CA CYS A 109 -5.35 -6.57 -8.42
C CYS A 109 -5.70 -5.26 -7.73
N GLU A 110 -5.57 -5.19 -6.41
CA GLU A 110 -5.74 -3.95 -5.66
C GLU A 110 -4.84 -3.92 -4.42
N PHE A 111 -4.56 -2.71 -3.96
CA PHE A 111 -3.85 -2.48 -2.70
C PHE A 111 -4.83 -1.97 -1.65
N SER A 112 -4.67 -2.43 -0.43
CA SER A 112 -5.44 -1.95 0.72
C SER A 112 -4.56 -1.83 1.94
N ILE A 113 -5.00 -1.04 2.91
CA ILE A 113 -4.23 -0.77 4.13
C ILE A 113 -5.11 -0.88 5.37
N ALA A 114 -4.52 -1.43 6.43
CA ALA A 114 -5.10 -1.45 7.78
C ALA A 114 -4.04 -0.99 8.76
N THR A 115 -4.46 -0.27 9.80
CA THR A 115 -3.52 0.28 10.80
C THR A 115 -4.08 0.15 12.20
N THR A 116 -3.22 0.36 13.20
CA THR A 116 -3.60 0.26 14.62
C THR A 116 -4.13 1.57 15.21
N THR A 117 -4.10 2.66 14.44
CA THR A 117 -4.56 3.97 14.91
C THR A 117 -5.67 4.50 14.01
N ASN A 118 -6.52 5.37 14.58
CA ASN A 118 -7.56 6.11 13.84
C ASN A 118 -7.09 7.51 13.41
N ALA A 119 -5.82 7.81 13.53
CA ALA A 119 -5.28 9.06 13.03
C ALA A 119 -5.36 9.11 11.49
N ALA A 120 -5.40 10.30 10.93
CA ALA A 120 -5.34 10.47 9.48
C ALA A 120 -3.96 10.07 8.97
N ILE A 121 -3.94 9.35 7.85
CA ILE A 121 -2.69 8.90 7.22
C ILE A 121 -2.63 9.34 5.77
N ASP A 122 -1.39 9.54 5.32
CA ASP A 122 -1.05 9.66 3.90
C ASP A 122 -0.21 8.44 3.53
N VAL A 123 -0.60 7.74 2.48
CA VAL A 123 0.09 6.52 2.08
C VAL A 123 0.27 6.48 0.57
N VAL A 124 1.42 5.98 0.15
CA VAL A 124 1.70 5.65 -1.27
C VAL A 124 2.22 4.23 -1.32
N VAL A 125 1.56 3.40 -2.09
CA VAL A 125 1.99 2.02 -2.36
C VAL A 125 2.34 1.92 -3.83
N THR A 126 3.55 1.43 -4.11
CA THR A 126 4.06 1.29 -5.48
C THR A 126 4.57 -0.12 -5.67
N ALA A 127 4.07 -0.80 -6.69
CA ALA A 127 4.53 -2.13 -7.06
C ALA A 127 5.20 -2.09 -8.43
N GLN A 128 6.32 -2.80 -8.55
CA GLN A 128 7.01 -3.01 -9.82
C GLN A 128 6.74 -4.43 -10.31
N PHE A 129 6.18 -4.50 -11.50
CA PHE A 129 5.89 -5.75 -12.19
C PHE A 129 6.95 -6.03 -13.25
N ALA A 130 7.28 -7.27 -13.42
CA ALA A 130 8.16 -7.69 -14.49
C ALA A 130 7.84 -9.11 -15.00
#